data_e159ebb278c7d0c780c08b5a4757f7ba
#
_entry.id   e159ebb278c7d0c780c08b5a4757f7ba
#
_cell.length_a   1.000
_cell.length_b   1.000
_cell.length_c   1.000
_cell.angle_alpha   90.00
_cell.angle_beta   90.00
_cell.angle_gamma   90.00
#
_symmetry.space_group_name_H-M   'P 1'
#
loop_
_entity.id
_entity.type
_entity.pdbx_description
1 polymer ?
#
loop_
_entity_poly.entity_id
_entity_poly.type
_entity_poly.pdbx_seq_one_letter_code
_entity_poly.pdbx_strand_id
1 'polypeptide(L)'
;FTTPPKPEDVKLENGRYIGKLEDGTRVRIPGAFADWPPHDTQPPWGDVTYLKIYDHPDFNYIAYNTIRMYDSRLAKPENVNKSLWEKIAEIIPHYQHTFGIDGVMIDMGHALPMDLKQDMMRRARGINPDFAFWDENFSVHENSKKEGYNAVMGYQWSDQHHPEKFKNMLRRFSTEGFPLPFFAMSESHNTPRSAAREGGIVYSKYAWALSNFIPAVPFIHSGFELGETYPINTGLDFNKEALKKYPSETLPLFSEYAYDWLNINQFIDWIQKVSAVRKKYHDLIVDASPNAFIWIETHQKDVIAFIRKSDIQKHQLLIIANTNMIEKTDLHLKIETHKKIFDDLLSGKSFSIDHNTLIGKLSPGQVSACEIK
;
A
#
# COMPACT_ATOMS: atom_id res chain seq x y z
N PHE A 1 32.51 6.69 3.38
CA PHE A 1 33.76 6.82 2.62
C PHE A 1 33.64 7.91 1.55
N THR A 2 34.76 8.56 1.24
CA THR A 2 34.78 9.67 0.26
C THR A 2 34.96 9.19 -1.18
N THR A 3 35.57 8.01 -1.35
CA THR A 3 35.75 7.35 -2.66
C THR A 3 35.19 5.95 -2.57
N PRO A 4 34.27 5.53 -3.44
CA PRO A 4 33.73 4.18 -3.41
C PRO A 4 34.83 3.16 -3.76
N PRO A 5 34.75 1.92 -3.22
CA PRO A 5 35.63 0.84 -3.64
C PRO A 5 35.33 0.47 -5.10
N LYS A 6 36.29 -0.10 -5.80
CA LYS A 6 36.07 -0.62 -7.14
C LYS A 6 35.10 -1.82 -7.10
N PRO A 7 34.26 -2.03 -8.12
CA PRO A 7 33.34 -3.16 -8.13
C PRO A 7 33.98 -4.53 -7.90
N GLU A 8 35.18 -4.76 -8.45
CA GLU A 8 35.97 -5.98 -8.28
C GLU A 8 36.43 -6.21 -6.85
N ASP A 9 36.54 -5.15 -6.05
CA ASP A 9 36.97 -5.20 -4.65
C ASP A 9 35.83 -5.39 -3.67
N VAL A 10 34.58 -5.53 -4.18
CA VAL A 10 33.39 -5.74 -3.36
C VAL A 10 32.98 -7.21 -3.35
N LYS A 11 32.74 -7.75 -2.16
CA LYS A 11 32.31 -9.14 -1.95
C LYS A 11 31.12 -9.22 -1.03
N LEU A 12 30.24 -10.20 -1.27
CA LEU A 12 29.14 -10.52 -0.38
C LEU A 12 29.67 -11.35 0.81
N GLU A 13 29.64 -10.77 2.00
CA GLU A 13 30.06 -11.43 3.24
C GLU A 13 28.91 -11.34 4.27
N ASN A 14 28.44 -12.49 4.75
CA ASN A 14 27.36 -12.58 5.75
C ASN A 14 26.09 -11.76 5.38
N GLY A 15 25.70 -11.81 4.11
CA GLY A 15 24.54 -11.09 3.60
C GLY A 15 24.72 -9.57 3.45
N ARG A 16 25.98 -9.11 3.47
CA ARG A 16 26.33 -7.68 3.30
C ARG A 16 27.42 -7.53 2.27
N TYR A 17 27.34 -6.49 1.46
CA TYR A 17 28.43 -6.13 0.54
C TYR A 17 29.51 -5.39 1.31
N ILE A 18 30.72 -5.94 1.27
CA ILE A 18 31.93 -5.40 1.91
C ILE A 18 32.89 -5.06 0.80
N GLY A 19 33.27 -3.81 0.70
CA GLY A 19 34.29 -3.33 -0.21
C GLY A 19 35.64 -3.13 0.49
N LYS A 20 36.69 -3.07 -0.29
CA LYS A 20 38.02 -2.72 0.16
C LYS A 20 38.49 -1.48 -0.60
N LEU A 21 38.88 -0.45 0.11
CA LEU A 21 39.46 0.76 -0.47
C LEU A 21 40.92 0.53 -0.87
N GLU A 22 41.50 1.44 -1.66
CA GLU A 22 42.89 1.35 -2.11
C GLU A 22 43.89 1.32 -0.96
N ASP A 23 43.61 1.97 0.15
CA ASP A 23 44.42 1.94 1.38
C ASP A 23 44.22 0.66 2.21
N GLY A 24 43.41 -0.27 1.75
CA GLY A 24 43.10 -1.52 2.43
C GLY A 24 41.94 -1.45 3.44
N THR A 25 41.38 -0.27 3.67
CA THR A 25 40.24 -0.10 4.59
C THR A 25 39.05 -0.88 4.10
N ARG A 26 38.45 -1.66 5.00
CA ARG A 26 37.18 -2.37 4.72
C ARG A 26 35.97 -1.45 4.97
N VAL A 27 35.13 -1.36 3.99
CA VAL A 27 33.89 -0.53 4.06
C VAL A 27 32.67 -1.37 3.73
N ARG A 28 31.58 -1.07 4.38
CA ARG A 28 30.28 -1.65 4.04
C ARG A 28 29.65 -0.82 2.93
N ILE A 29 29.25 -1.51 1.85
CA ILE A 29 28.49 -0.89 0.78
C ILE A 29 27.01 -0.94 1.18
N PRO A 30 26.31 0.17 1.26
CA PRO A 30 24.87 0.18 1.38
C PRO A 30 24.25 -0.31 0.08
N GLY A 31 23.39 -1.29 0.16
CA GLY A 31 22.53 -1.68 -0.95
C GLY A 31 21.21 -0.95 -0.82
N ALA A 32 20.83 -0.18 -1.81
CA ALA A 32 19.55 0.48 -1.88
C ALA A 32 19.19 0.80 -3.32
N PHE A 33 18.01 0.44 -3.74
CA PHE A 33 17.37 0.89 -4.98
C PHE A 33 18.31 0.92 -6.21
N ALA A 34 19.02 -0.16 -6.47
CA ALA A 34 19.91 -0.30 -7.62
C ALA A 34 21.14 0.62 -7.67
N ASP A 35 21.45 1.38 -6.60
CA ASP A 35 22.76 2.06 -6.55
C ASP A 35 23.89 1.06 -6.41
N TRP A 36 23.62 -0.05 -5.73
CA TRP A 36 24.55 -1.13 -5.52
C TRP A 36 23.84 -2.42 -5.08
N PRO A 37 24.20 -3.61 -5.58
CA PRO A 37 25.22 -3.84 -6.62
C PRO A 37 24.78 -3.36 -8.01
N PRO A 38 25.73 -3.07 -8.93
CA PRO A 38 25.38 -2.57 -10.27
C PRO A 38 24.58 -3.55 -11.13
N HIS A 39 24.33 -4.75 -10.65
CA HIS A 39 23.52 -5.79 -11.30
C HIS A 39 22.31 -6.17 -10.44
N ASP A 40 21.85 -5.27 -9.58
CA ASP A 40 20.58 -5.43 -8.88
C ASP A 40 19.44 -5.62 -9.88
N THR A 41 18.46 -6.41 -9.49
CA THR A 41 17.27 -6.66 -10.31
C THR A 41 16.27 -5.51 -10.31
N GLN A 42 16.49 -4.51 -9.48
CA GLN A 42 15.66 -3.30 -9.48
C GLN A 42 16.10 -2.34 -10.59
N PRO A 43 15.16 -1.60 -11.19
CA PRO A 43 15.52 -0.57 -12.15
C PRO A 43 16.37 0.52 -11.49
N PRO A 44 17.30 1.16 -12.23
CA PRO A 44 18.11 2.23 -11.68
C PRO A 44 17.23 3.44 -11.32
N TRP A 45 17.33 3.86 -10.08
CA TRP A 45 16.70 5.08 -9.58
C TRP A 45 17.69 6.25 -9.76
N GLY A 46 17.70 6.80 -10.96
CA GLY A 46 18.63 7.88 -11.32
C GLY A 46 18.38 9.21 -10.61
N ASP A 47 17.28 9.33 -9.88
CA ASP A 47 16.86 10.50 -9.12
C ASP A 47 17.22 10.46 -7.63
N VAL A 48 17.91 9.40 -7.19
CA VAL A 48 18.29 9.26 -5.80
C VAL A 48 19.26 10.37 -5.37
N THR A 49 18.89 11.05 -4.28
CA THR A 49 19.67 12.12 -3.68
C THR A 49 20.22 11.72 -2.33
N TYR A 50 21.52 11.88 -2.15
CA TYR A 50 22.19 11.64 -0.89
C TYR A 50 22.21 12.92 -0.04
N LEU A 51 21.74 12.84 1.20
CA LEU A 51 21.63 13.96 2.12
C LEU A 51 22.55 13.76 3.33
N LYS A 52 23.39 14.75 3.60
CA LYS A 52 24.23 14.80 4.80
C LYS A 52 23.41 15.35 5.97
N ILE A 53 22.57 14.49 6.57
CA ILE A 53 21.65 14.86 7.65
C ILE A 53 22.37 15.17 8.96
N TYR A 54 23.47 14.47 9.23
CA TYR A 54 24.36 14.69 10.40
C TYR A 54 25.78 14.92 9.95
N ASP A 55 26.49 15.82 10.62
CA ASP A 55 27.91 16.06 10.39
C ASP A 55 28.74 14.99 11.08
N HIS A 56 29.83 14.59 10.41
CA HIS A 56 30.87 13.74 10.99
C HIS A 56 32.13 14.56 11.17
N PRO A 57 32.80 14.47 12.35
CA PRO A 57 34.00 15.29 12.61
C PRO A 57 35.20 14.91 11.72
N ASP A 58 35.33 13.62 11.39
CA ASP A 58 36.54 13.09 10.75
C ASP A 58 36.39 12.90 9.24
N PHE A 59 35.18 12.77 8.71
CA PHE A 59 35.00 12.58 7.26
C PHE A 59 33.64 13.12 6.77
N ASN A 60 33.59 13.43 5.49
CA ASN A 60 32.41 13.86 4.81
C ASN A 60 31.67 12.64 4.25
N TYR A 61 30.53 12.25 4.87
CA TYR A 61 29.70 11.17 4.37
C TYR A 61 28.30 11.71 4.01
N ILE A 62 27.61 10.96 3.17
CA ILE A 62 26.27 11.30 2.72
C ILE A 62 25.33 10.21 3.23
N ALA A 63 24.30 10.59 3.94
CA ALA A 63 23.21 9.69 4.30
C ALA A 63 22.20 9.62 3.15
N TYR A 64 21.88 8.40 2.73
CA TYR A 64 20.86 8.15 1.74
C TYR A 64 19.48 8.44 2.32
N ASN A 65 18.60 9.09 1.57
CA ASN A 65 17.29 9.50 2.06
C ASN A 65 16.34 8.34 2.37
N THR A 66 16.55 7.16 1.78
CA THR A 66 15.71 5.98 1.93
C THR A 66 16.27 4.95 2.88
N ILE A 67 17.59 4.98 3.15
CA ILE A 67 18.25 4.08 4.08
C ILE A 67 19.15 4.89 5.00
N ARG A 68 19.04 4.61 6.30
CA ARG A 68 19.97 5.18 7.27
C ARG A 68 21.39 4.71 6.98
N MET A 69 22.18 5.56 6.34
CA MET A 69 23.57 5.34 6.01
C MET A 69 24.51 6.12 6.92
N TYR A 70 24.04 6.57 8.06
CA TYR A 70 24.84 7.21 9.06
C TYR A 70 24.98 6.32 10.29
N ASP A 71 26.09 6.45 10.98
CA ASP A 71 26.29 5.83 12.27
C ASP A 71 25.25 6.39 13.26
N SER A 72 24.45 5.53 13.86
CA SER A 72 23.41 5.94 14.83
C SER A 72 24.01 6.68 16.03
N ARG A 73 25.30 6.51 16.32
CA ARG A 73 26.03 7.27 17.34
C ARG A 73 26.18 8.75 16.98
N LEU A 74 26.07 9.10 15.67
CA LEU A 74 26.14 10.46 15.18
C LEU A 74 24.78 11.16 15.15
N ALA A 75 23.69 10.39 15.31
CA ALA A 75 22.32 10.92 15.34
C ALA A 75 22.03 11.64 16.66
N LYS A 76 22.76 12.72 16.91
CA LYS A 76 22.69 13.54 18.13
C LYS A 76 22.49 15.00 17.74
N PRO A 77 21.86 15.81 18.63
CA PRO A 77 21.59 17.23 18.35
C PRO A 77 22.83 18.04 17.96
N GLU A 78 23.96 17.76 18.57
CA GLU A 78 25.22 18.47 18.29
C GLU A 78 25.77 18.23 16.89
N ASN A 79 25.43 17.09 16.29
CA ASN A 79 25.91 16.70 14.95
C ASN A 79 24.93 17.07 13.84
N VAL A 80 23.79 17.69 14.16
CA VAL A 80 22.78 18.06 13.16
C VAL A 80 23.33 19.08 12.18
N ASN A 81 23.23 18.77 10.88
CA ASN A 81 23.48 19.76 9.83
C ASN A 81 22.31 20.77 9.78
N LYS A 82 22.40 21.80 10.62
CA LYS A 82 21.31 22.77 10.85
C LYS A 82 20.83 23.45 9.56
N SER A 83 21.75 23.79 8.67
CA SER A 83 21.40 24.48 7.42
C SER A 83 20.60 23.58 6.48
N LEU A 84 20.91 22.28 6.43
CA LEU A 84 20.16 21.32 5.64
C LEU A 84 18.79 21.02 6.26
N TRP A 85 18.74 20.82 7.57
CA TRP A 85 17.46 20.60 8.27
C TRP A 85 16.49 21.75 8.07
N GLU A 86 16.97 22.99 8.18
CA GLU A 86 16.14 24.18 7.95
C GLU A 86 15.58 24.18 6.52
N LYS A 87 16.41 23.93 5.52
CA LYS A 87 15.96 23.86 4.12
C LYS A 87 14.94 22.75 3.88
N ILE A 88 15.13 21.56 4.48
CA ILE A 88 14.16 20.46 4.37
C ILE A 88 12.85 20.86 5.05
N ALA A 89 12.91 21.44 6.24
CA ALA A 89 11.73 21.83 6.99
C ALA A 89 10.90 22.94 6.29
N GLU A 90 11.55 23.79 5.46
CA GLU A 90 10.91 24.84 4.68
C GLU A 90 10.27 24.35 3.37
N ILE A 91 10.53 23.13 2.92
CA ILE A 91 9.97 22.61 1.66
C ILE A 91 8.44 22.67 1.67
N ILE A 92 7.80 22.08 2.69
CA ILE A 92 6.32 22.03 2.76
C ILE A 92 5.71 23.42 2.90
N PRO A 93 6.17 24.30 3.81
CA PRO A 93 5.73 25.70 3.86
C PRO A 93 5.84 26.43 2.51
N HIS A 94 6.94 26.23 1.79
CA HIS A 94 7.11 26.81 0.46
C HIS A 94 6.02 26.34 -0.52
N TYR A 95 5.72 25.03 -0.55
CA TYR A 95 4.68 24.48 -1.43
C TYR A 95 3.27 24.91 -1.01
N GLN A 96 3.01 25.04 0.30
CA GLN A 96 1.74 25.57 0.79
C GLN A 96 1.51 27.01 0.30
N HIS A 97 2.52 27.87 0.41
CA HIS A 97 2.41 29.27 -0.02
C HIS A 97 2.36 29.42 -1.54
N THR A 98 3.09 28.59 -2.28
CA THR A 98 3.21 28.72 -3.73
C THR A 98 2.06 28.06 -4.48
N PHE A 99 1.60 26.91 -4.02
CA PHE A 99 0.65 26.07 -4.75
C PHE A 99 -0.64 25.78 -3.97
N GLY A 100 -0.74 26.16 -2.70
CA GLY A 100 -1.94 25.92 -1.89
C GLY A 100 -2.22 24.46 -1.64
N ILE A 101 -1.19 23.62 -1.45
CA ILE A 101 -1.37 22.21 -1.18
C ILE A 101 -1.96 21.98 0.22
N ASP A 102 -2.79 20.93 0.37
CA ASP A 102 -3.48 20.56 1.62
C ASP A 102 -2.87 19.33 2.30
N GLY A 103 -1.91 18.69 1.70
CA GLY A 103 -1.24 17.53 2.26
C GLY A 103 -0.06 17.05 1.43
N VAL A 104 0.74 16.19 2.04
CA VAL A 104 1.89 15.54 1.41
C VAL A 104 2.01 14.09 1.86
N MET A 105 2.60 13.26 1.04
CA MET A 105 3.19 11.99 1.44
C MET A 105 4.68 12.21 1.72
N ILE A 106 5.16 11.68 2.84
CA ILE A 106 6.59 11.65 3.13
C ILE A 106 7.11 10.28 2.69
N ASP A 107 7.78 10.28 1.54
CA ASP A 107 8.46 9.11 1.00
C ASP A 107 9.54 8.63 1.95
N MET A 108 9.58 7.33 2.25
CA MET A 108 10.54 6.70 3.16
C MET A 108 10.70 7.44 4.51
N GLY A 109 9.62 8.00 5.03
CA GLY A 109 9.62 8.81 6.26
C GLY A 109 10.25 8.14 7.47
N HIS A 110 10.25 6.80 7.52
CA HIS A 110 10.93 6.02 8.56
C HIS A 110 12.47 6.18 8.55
N ALA A 111 13.05 6.62 7.43
CA ALA A 111 14.49 6.89 7.33
C ALA A 111 14.88 8.29 7.82
N LEU A 112 13.93 9.21 7.95
CA LEU A 112 14.18 10.56 8.47
C LEU A 112 14.26 10.56 10.00
N PRO A 113 15.10 11.44 10.58
CA PRO A 113 15.10 11.67 12.03
C PRO A 113 13.73 12.15 12.52
N MET A 114 13.30 11.64 13.67
CA MET A 114 11.99 11.98 14.25
C MET A 114 11.83 13.49 14.49
N ASP A 115 12.83 14.13 15.04
CA ASP A 115 12.79 15.58 15.35
C ASP A 115 12.61 16.41 14.08
N LEU A 116 13.25 16.01 12.98
CA LEU A 116 13.07 16.67 11.67
C LEU A 116 11.65 16.50 11.16
N LYS A 117 11.11 15.28 11.20
CA LYS A 117 9.72 15.01 10.79
C LYS A 117 8.72 15.83 11.61
N GLN A 118 8.91 15.88 12.92
CA GLN A 118 8.04 16.65 13.80
C GLN A 118 8.12 18.15 13.53
N ASP A 119 9.31 18.69 13.24
CA ASP A 119 9.45 20.10 12.85
C ASP A 119 8.76 20.41 11.52
N MET A 120 8.92 19.55 10.52
CA MET A 120 8.20 19.63 9.24
C MET A 120 6.67 19.67 9.45
N MET A 121 6.14 18.73 10.24
CA MET A 121 4.71 18.67 10.53
C MET A 121 4.21 19.87 11.31
N ARG A 122 4.95 20.32 12.30
CA ARG A 122 4.62 21.51 13.11
C ARG A 122 4.55 22.78 12.26
N ARG A 123 5.53 23.00 11.37
CA ARG A 123 5.55 24.17 10.45
C ARG A 123 4.37 24.14 9.50
N ALA A 124 4.12 23.01 8.86
CA ALA A 124 3.00 22.86 7.93
C ALA A 124 1.65 23.11 8.59
N ARG A 125 1.42 22.53 9.79
CA ARG A 125 0.18 22.71 10.56
C ARG A 125 0.07 24.06 11.22
N GLY A 126 1.17 24.79 11.36
CA GLY A 126 1.18 26.19 11.76
C GLY A 126 0.56 27.11 10.68
N ILE A 127 0.64 26.71 9.42
CA ILE A 127 0.03 27.42 8.27
C ILE A 127 -1.41 26.94 8.05
N ASN A 128 -1.61 25.62 8.00
CA ASN A 128 -2.93 24.99 7.86
C ASN A 128 -3.07 23.87 8.91
N PRO A 129 -3.87 24.08 9.99
CA PRO A 129 -4.05 23.09 11.04
C PRO A 129 -4.54 21.71 10.57
N ASP A 130 -5.29 21.67 9.47
CA ASP A 130 -5.85 20.45 8.87
C ASP A 130 -4.91 19.81 7.83
N PHE A 131 -3.66 20.30 7.70
CA PHE A 131 -2.72 19.78 6.71
C PHE A 131 -2.43 18.29 6.94
N ALA A 132 -2.66 17.49 5.90
CA ALA A 132 -2.58 16.04 5.96
C ALA A 132 -1.16 15.51 5.67
N PHE A 133 -0.73 14.55 6.48
CA PHE A 133 0.51 13.82 6.25
C PHE A 133 0.23 12.34 6.05
N TRP A 134 0.79 11.78 4.99
CA TRP A 134 0.72 10.36 4.68
C TRP A 134 2.09 9.72 4.84
N ASP A 135 2.11 8.60 5.56
CA ASP A 135 3.32 7.81 5.77
C ASP A 135 3.47 6.80 4.63
N GLU A 136 4.59 6.80 3.97
CA GLU A 136 4.95 5.71 3.06
C GLU A 136 5.44 4.53 3.89
N ASN A 137 4.51 3.67 4.29
CA ASN A 137 4.76 2.49 5.09
C ASN A 137 4.00 1.29 4.52
N PHE A 138 4.60 0.11 4.62
CA PHE A 138 3.99 -1.15 4.16
C PHE A 138 2.79 -1.54 5.03
N SER A 139 2.90 -1.34 6.32
CA SER A 139 1.95 -1.80 7.32
C SER A 139 1.13 -0.67 7.92
N VAL A 140 -0.13 -0.98 8.22
CA VAL A 140 -1.02 -0.06 8.94
C VAL A 140 -0.85 -0.29 10.44
N HIS A 141 -0.15 0.60 11.12
CA HIS A 141 0.15 0.52 12.54
C HIS A 141 -0.13 1.84 13.28
N GLU A 142 -0.42 1.72 14.58
CA GLU A 142 -0.58 2.89 15.44
C GLU A 142 0.67 3.78 15.54
N ASN A 143 1.86 3.27 15.25
CA ASN A 143 3.09 4.05 15.31
C ASN A 143 3.04 5.25 14.36
N SER A 144 2.59 5.07 13.13
CA SER A 144 2.42 6.18 12.18
C SER A 144 1.48 7.25 12.73
N LYS A 145 0.40 6.86 13.43
CA LYS A 145 -0.50 7.80 14.10
C LYS A 145 0.20 8.57 15.22
N LYS A 146 0.98 7.86 16.05
CA LYS A 146 1.75 8.47 17.17
C LYS A 146 2.82 9.44 16.66
N GLU A 147 3.38 9.18 15.48
CA GLU A 147 4.32 10.07 14.80
C GLU A 147 3.66 11.31 14.18
N GLY A 148 2.33 11.34 14.10
CA GLY A 148 1.56 12.49 13.62
C GLY A 148 1.01 12.38 12.20
N TYR A 149 1.12 11.22 11.58
CA TYR A 149 0.52 10.95 10.26
C TYR A 149 -1.00 10.79 10.34
N ASN A 150 -1.68 11.20 9.28
CA ASN A 150 -3.13 11.10 9.12
C ASN A 150 -3.57 9.82 8.41
N ALA A 151 -2.69 9.28 7.54
CA ALA A 151 -2.93 8.06 6.77
C ALA A 151 -1.60 7.38 6.43
N VAL A 152 -1.67 6.15 5.95
CA VAL A 152 -0.51 5.38 5.45
C VAL A 152 -0.77 4.87 4.04
N MET A 153 0.29 4.61 3.29
CA MET A 153 0.17 3.96 1.98
C MET A 153 -0.39 2.54 2.10
N GLY A 154 0.11 1.75 3.05
CA GLY A 154 -0.47 0.45 3.37
C GLY A 154 -0.28 -0.59 2.27
N TYR A 155 0.91 -0.73 1.69
CA TYR A 155 1.22 -1.69 0.62
C TYR A 155 0.82 -3.14 0.91
N GLN A 156 0.75 -3.53 2.20
CA GLN A 156 0.26 -4.86 2.58
C GLN A 156 -1.16 -5.16 2.07
N TRP A 157 -1.95 -4.15 1.71
CA TRP A 157 -3.25 -4.35 1.10
C TRP A 157 -3.15 -5.01 -0.28
N SER A 158 -2.06 -4.83 -0.99
CA SER A 158 -1.81 -5.49 -2.27
C SER A 158 -1.62 -7.01 -2.17
N ASP A 159 -1.43 -7.57 -0.95
CA ASP A 159 -1.37 -9.01 -0.69
C ASP A 159 -2.71 -9.76 -0.91
N GLN A 160 -3.74 -9.09 -1.42
CA GLN A 160 -5.05 -9.71 -1.76
C GLN A 160 -4.94 -10.95 -2.68
N HIS A 161 -3.89 -11.00 -3.50
CA HIS A 161 -3.58 -12.16 -4.35
C HIS A 161 -2.95 -13.34 -3.59
N HIS A 162 -2.71 -13.18 -2.29
CA HIS A 162 -2.30 -14.23 -1.36
C HIS A 162 -3.41 -14.48 -0.33
N PRO A 163 -4.39 -15.36 -0.61
CA PRO A 163 -5.61 -15.50 0.20
C PRO A 163 -5.37 -15.67 1.69
N GLU A 164 -4.41 -16.48 2.10
CA GLU A 164 -4.14 -16.72 3.52
C GLU A 164 -3.52 -15.51 4.23
N LYS A 165 -2.58 -14.82 3.60
CA LYS A 165 -2.03 -13.57 4.14
C LYS A 165 -3.12 -12.53 4.30
N PHE A 166 -3.98 -12.41 3.29
CA PHE A 166 -5.07 -11.46 3.27
C PHE A 166 -6.11 -11.75 4.36
N LYS A 167 -6.53 -13.02 4.52
CA LYS A 167 -7.41 -13.44 5.62
C LYS A 167 -6.82 -13.11 6.99
N ASN A 168 -5.53 -13.39 7.20
CA ASN A 168 -4.87 -13.09 8.47
C ASN A 168 -4.85 -11.59 8.76
N MET A 169 -4.65 -10.75 7.74
CA MET A 169 -4.75 -9.30 7.87
C MET A 169 -6.17 -8.86 8.26
N LEU A 170 -7.21 -9.39 7.61
CA LEU A 170 -8.60 -9.07 7.94
C LEU A 170 -8.99 -9.53 9.35
N ARG A 171 -8.53 -10.72 9.79
CA ARG A 171 -8.71 -11.17 11.19
C ARG A 171 -8.08 -10.19 12.18
N ARG A 172 -6.87 -9.74 11.92
CA ARG A 172 -6.21 -8.73 12.76
C ARG A 172 -7.04 -7.46 12.85
N PHE A 173 -7.52 -6.95 11.74
CA PHE A 173 -8.37 -5.75 11.74
C PHE A 173 -9.69 -5.93 12.50
N SER A 174 -10.23 -7.15 12.57
CA SER A 174 -11.45 -7.41 13.36
C SER A 174 -11.22 -7.34 14.87
N THR A 175 -9.98 -7.48 15.34
CA THR A 175 -9.61 -7.42 16.75
C THR A 175 -8.97 -6.09 17.15
N GLU A 176 -8.14 -5.53 16.30
CA GLU A 176 -7.37 -4.31 16.57
C GLU A 176 -8.05 -3.04 16.05
N GLY A 177 -9.01 -3.18 15.11
CA GLY A 177 -9.54 -2.07 14.34
C GLY A 177 -8.58 -1.57 13.27
N PHE A 178 -8.90 -0.39 12.74
CA PHE A 178 -8.09 0.27 11.72
C PHE A 178 -7.49 1.55 12.33
N PRO A 179 -6.22 1.53 12.74
CA PRO A 179 -5.64 2.63 13.50
C PRO A 179 -5.55 3.93 12.70
N LEU A 180 -5.38 3.82 11.38
CA LEU A 180 -5.32 4.92 10.42
C LEU A 180 -5.98 4.53 9.11
N PRO A 181 -6.56 5.48 8.37
CA PRO A 181 -6.87 5.28 6.96
C PRO A 181 -5.62 4.88 6.18
N PHE A 182 -5.80 4.06 5.15
CA PHE A 182 -4.73 3.66 4.25
C PHE A 182 -5.26 3.56 2.82
N PHE A 183 -4.36 3.57 1.85
CA PHE A 183 -4.77 3.32 0.47
C PHE A 183 -5.07 1.84 0.27
N ALA A 184 -6.32 1.55 -0.02
CA ALA A 184 -6.73 0.21 -0.44
C ALA A 184 -6.41 0.03 -1.94
N MET A 185 -5.12 0.02 -2.26
CA MET A 185 -4.64 -0.17 -3.62
C MET A 185 -4.48 -1.66 -3.94
N SER A 186 -4.97 -2.09 -5.10
CA SER A 186 -4.75 -3.43 -5.62
C SER A 186 -3.49 -3.53 -6.46
N GLU A 187 -2.97 -2.40 -6.89
CA GLU A 187 -1.74 -2.22 -7.65
C GLU A 187 -1.14 -0.84 -7.40
N SER A 188 0.12 -0.67 -7.68
CA SER A 188 0.84 0.60 -7.61
C SER A 188 1.85 0.71 -8.75
N HIS A 189 2.56 1.84 -8.81
CA HIS A 189 3.67 2.02 -9.75
C HIS A 189 4.82 1.01 -9.57
N ASN A 190 4.91 0.36 -8.39
CA ASN A 190 5.97 -0.59 -8.06
C ASN A 190 5.56 -2.06 -8.11
N THR A 191 4.28 -2.35 -8.36
CA THR A 191 3.75 -3.73 -8.33
C THR A 191 3.29 -4.19 -9.72
N PRO A 192 3.13 -5.51 -9.93
CA PRO A 192 2.40 -5.99 -11.10
C PRO A 192 1.01 -5.36 -11.17
N ARG A 193 0.54 -5.09 -12.38
CA ARG A 193 -0.84 -4.66 -12.60
C ARG A 193 -1.81 -5.74 -12.15
N SER A 194 -2.93 -5.36 -11.59
CA SER A 194 -3.99 -6.28 -11.17
C SER A 194 -4.48 -7.14 -12.32
N ALA A 195 -4.66 -6.53 -13.50
CA ALA A 195 -5.06 -7.25 -14.70
C ALA A 195 -3.99 -8.18 -15.27
N ALA A 196 -2.74 -8.07 -14.85
CA ALA A 196 -1.65 -8.98 -15.22
C ALA A 196 -1.53 -10.18 -14.27
N ARG A 197 -2.24 -10.18 -13.12
CA ARG A 197 -2.25 -11.30 -12.17
C ARG A 197 -3.19 -12.41 -12.61
N GLU A 198 -3.13 -13.56 -11.94
CA GLU A 198 -4.07 -14.65 -12.17
C GLU A 198 -5.52 -14.17 -12.02
N GLY A 199 -6.37 -14.51 -12.97
CA GLY A 199 -7.75 -14.04 -13.05
C GLY A 199 -7.93 -12.72 -13.81
N GLY A 200 -6.86 -11.98 -14.12
CA GLY A 200 -6.95 -10.78 -14.95
C GLY A 200 -7.97 -9.77 -14.43
N ILE A 201 -8.91 -9.37 -15.30
CA ILE A 201 -10.01 -8.45 -14.94
C ILE A 201 -10.91 -8.97 -13.82
N VAL A 202 -11.05 -10.29 -13.67
CA VAL A 202 -11.80 -10.87 -12.54
C VAL A 202 -11.14 -10.50 -11.23
N TYR A 203 -9.79 -10.63 -11.16
CA TYR A 203 -9.02 -10.20 -10.00
C TYR A 203 -9.14 -8.68 -9.75
N SER A 204 -9.03 -7.86 -10.79
CA SER A 204 -9.17 -6.40 -10.67
C SER A 204 -10.53 -6.02 -10.09
N LYS A 205 -11.61 -6.64 -10.56
CA LYS A 205 -12.97 -6.42 -10.03
C LYS A 205 -13.14 -6.87 -8.57
N TYR A 206 -12.56 -8.02 -8.22
CA TYR A 206 -12.52 -8.55 -6.86
C TYR A 206 -11.80 -7.59 -5.91
N ALA A 207 -10.59 -7.18 -6.29
CA ALA A 207 -9.75 -6.30 -5.48
C ALA A 207 -10.39 -4.93 -5.26
N TRP A 208 -10.96 -4.34 -6.31
CA TRP A 208 -11.71 -3.09 -6.21
C TRP A 208 -12.90 -3.18 -5.27
N ALA A 209 -13.70 -4.24 -5.38
CA ALA A 209 -14.87 -4.41 -4.53
C ALA A 209 -14.47 -4.53 -3.06
N LEU A 210 -13.49 -5.36 -2.71
CA LEU A 210 -13.04 -5.50 -1.32
C LEU A 210 -12.47 -4.18 -0.76
N SER A 211 -11.73 -3.42 -1.58
CA SER A 211 -11.19 -2.11 -1.21
C SER A 211 -12.27 -1.10 -0.83
N ASN A 212 -13.47 -1.27 -1.36
CA ASN A 212 -14.60 -0.37 -1.11
C ASN A 212 -15.43 -0.71 0.12
N PHE A 213 -15.27 -1.89 0.73
CA PHE A 213 -16.07 -2.33 1.89
C PHE A 213 -15.33 -2.26 3.24
N ILE A 214 -14.20 -1.58 3.28
CA ILE A 214 -13.41 -1.36 4.49
C ILE A 214 -13.17 0.14 4.72
N PRO A 215 -12.79 0.57 5.94
CA PRO A 215 -12.51 1.97 6.26
C PRO A 215 -11.12 2.39 5.76
N ALA A 216 -10.90 2.24 4.47
CA ALA A 216 -9.70 2.65 3.74
C ALA A 216 -10.07 3.63 2.63
N VAL A 217 -9.07 4.24 2.03
CA VAL A 217 -9.21 5.12 0.87
C VAL A 217 -9.11 4.27 -0.39
N PRO A 218 -10.20 4.02 -1.14
CA PRO A 218 -10.12 3.32 -2.41
C PRO A 218 -9.21 4.09 -3.36
N PHE A 219 -8.25 3.41 -3.95
CA PHE A 219 -7.21 4.03 -4.76
C PHE A 219 -7.21 3.41 -6.17
N ILE A 220 -7.27 4.28 -7.18
CA ILE A 220 -7.12 3.91 -8.58
C ILE A 220 -5.74 4.38 -9.05
N HIS A 221 -4.85 3.44 -9.33
CA HIS A 221 -3.62 3.72 -10.05
C HIS A 221 -3.96 3.90 -11.54
N SER A 222 -3.44 4.93 -12.18
CA SER A 222 -3.76 5.25 -13.58
C SER A 222 -3.64 4.03 -14.49
N GLY A 223 -4.69 3.74 -15.25
CA GLY A 223 -4.80 2.57 -16.13
C GLY A 223 -5.46 1.34 -15.49
N PHE A 224 -5.65 1.31 -14.16
CA PHE A 224 -6.38 0.23 -13.48
C PHE A 224 -7.79 0.06 -14.05
N GLU A 225 -8.50 1.16 -14.22
CA GLU A 225 -9.87 1.22 -14.76
C GLU A 225 -9.97 0.71 -16.20
N LEU A 226 -8.86 0.73 -16.92
CA LEU A 226 -8.75 0.27 -18.29
C LEU A 226 -8.37 -1.21 -18.39
N GLY A 227 -8.00 -1.83 -17.26
CA GLY A 227 -7.45 -3.19 -17.27
C GLY A 227 -6.04 -3.26 -17.85
N GLU A 228 -5.24 -2.21 -17.61
CA GLU A 228 -3.85 -2.17 -18.06
C GLU A 228 -3.04 -3.32 -17.44
N THR A 229 -2.18 -3.92 -18.25
CA THR A 229 -1.35 -5.06 -17.85
C THR A 229 0.15 -4.75 -17.79
N TYR A 230 0.58 -3.67 -18.47
CA TYR A 230 1.99 -3.29 -18.49
C TYR A 230 2.38 -2.50 -17.24
N PRO A 231 3.39 -2.94 -16.46
CA PRO A 231 3.80 -2.26 -15.24
C PRO A 231 4.53 -0.95 -15.55
N ILE A 232 4.43 0.00 -14.60
CA ILE A 232 5.24 1.24 -14.67
C ILE A 232 6.68 0.95 -14.25
N ASN A 233 6.84 0.11 -13.24
CA ASN A 233 8.11 -0.30 -12.67
C ASN A 233 8.03 -1.74 -12.14
N THR A 234 9.17 -2.36 -11.90
CA THR A 234 9.30 -3.73 -11.39
C THR A 234 9.87 -3.80 -9.97
N GLY A 235 9.49 -2.83 -9.12
CA GLY A 235 10.06 -2.67 -7.78
C GLY A 235 9.65 -3.73 -6.76
N LEU A 236 8.38 -4.14 -6.75
CA LEU A 236 7.82 -5.02 -5.72
C LEU A 236 7.03 -6.17 -6.35
N ASP A 237 7.15 -7.36 -5.75
CA ASP A 237 6.30 -8.54 -6.05
C ASP A 237 6.46 -9.10 -7.47
N PHE A 238 7.64 -8.88 -8.08
CA PHE A 238 8.04 -9.51 -9.34
C PHE A 238 8.97 -10.69 -9.09
N ASN A 239 8.68 -11.82 -9.71
CA ASN A 239 9.59 -12.95 -9.74
C ASN A 239 10.62 -12.81 -10.89
N LYS A 240 11.62 -13.69 -10.93
CA LYS A 240 12.70 -13.64 -11.92
C LYS A 240 12.23 -13.76 -13.37
N GLU A 241 11.15 -14.51 -13.62
CA GLU A 241 10.57 -14.67 -14.97
C GLU A 241 9.85 -13.38 -15.39
N ALA A 242 9.11 -12.77 -14.48
CA ALA A 242 8.44 -11.49 -14.73
C ALA A 242 9.46 -10.36 -15.00
N LEU A 243 10.58 -10.33 -14.25
CA LEU A 243 11.65 -9.36 -14.50
C LEU A 243 12.27 -9.49 -15.88
N LYS A 244 12.44 -10.71 -16.39
CA LYS A 244 12.92 -10.93 -17.77
C LYS A 244 11.93 -10.42 -18.84
N LYS A 245 10.63 -10.47 -18.52
CA LYS A 245 9.57 -9.99 -19.43
C LYS A 245 9.54 -8.46 -19.53
N TYR A 246 10.00 -7.77 -18.49
CA TYR A 246 9.95 -6.30 -18.37
C TYR A 246 11.36 -5.75 -18.10
N PRO A 247 12.25 -5.74 -19.10
CA PRO A 247 13.57 -5.16 -18.95
C PRO A 247 13.47 -3.67 -18.64
N SER A 248 14.39 -3.16 -17.81
CA SER A 248 14.31 -1.81 -17.25
C SER A 248 14.19 -0.70 -18.28
N GLU A 249 14.84 -0.86 -19.43
CA GLU A 249 14.82 0.10 -20.54
C GLU A 249 13.46 0.22 -21.24
N THR A 250 12.55 -0.73 -20.99
CA THR A 250 11.19 -0.71 -21.58
C THR A 250 10.13 -0.20 -20.62
N LEU A 251 10.51 0.04 -19.36
CA LEU A 251 9.56 0.51 -18.35
C LEU A 251 9.24 2.00 -18.53
N PRO A 252 7.98 2.40 -18.37
CA PRO A 252 7.58 3.81 -18.48
C PRO A 252 7.97 4.67 -17.28
N LEU A 253 8.75 4.14 -16.34
CA LEU A 253 9.24 4.87 -15.17
C LEU A 253 9.92 6.19 -15.58
N PHE A 254 9.43 7.30 -15.06
CA PHE A 254 9.89 8.65 -15.39
C PHE A 254 9.83 9.03 -16.88
N SER A 255 8.96 8.38 -17.65
CA SER A 255 8.75 8.66 -19.06
C SER A 255 7.26 8.85 -19.40
N GLU A 256 6.99 9.18 -20.65
CA GLU A 256 5.62 9.23 -21.16
C GLU A 256 5.07 7.82 -21.38
N TYR A 257 3.80 7.62 -21.03
CA TYR A 257 3.07 6.39 -21.31
C TYR A 257 1.65 6.72 -21.77
N ALA A 258 1.28 6.17 -22.92
CA ALA A 258 -0.04 6.35 -23.50
C ALA A 258 -0.97 5.18 -23.12
N TYR A 259 -2.08 5.49 -22.47
CA TYR A 259 -3.13 4.51 -22.14
C TYR A 259 -4.11 4.37 -23.30
N ASP A 260 -4.56 3.13 -23.52
CA ASP A 260 -5.66 2.85 -24.46
C ASP A 260 -7.02 3.06 -23.75
N TRP A 261 -7.56 4.26 -23.85
CA TRP A 261 -8.86 4.63 -23.27
C TRP A 261 -10.06 3.92 -23.91
N LEU A 262 -9.86 3.26 -25.05
CA LEU A 262 -10.88 2.46 -25.73
C LEU A 262 -10.68 0.95 -25.49
N ASN A 263 -9.86 0.57 -24.52
CA ASN A 263 -9.57 -0.82 -24.21
C ASN A 263 -10.86 -1.59 -23.92
N ILE A 264 -11.07 -2.69 -24.62
CA ILE A 264 -12.23 -3.57 -24.45
C ILE A 264 -12.30 -4.21 -23.05
N ASN A 265 -11.18 -4.28 -22.34
CA ASN A 265 -11.08 -4.84 -20.99
C ASN A 265 -11.44 -3.83 -19.90
N GLN A 266 -11.73 -2.59 -20.23
CA GLN A 266 -12.15 -1.57 -19.26
C GLN A 266 -13.37 -2.04 -18.46
N PHE A 267 -13.39 -1.70 -17.18
CA PHE A 267 -14.46 -2.12 -16.26
C PHE A 267 -15.01 -0.96 -15.41
N ILE A 268 -15.07 0.21 -16.01
CA ILE A 268 -15.53 1.48 -15.38
C ILE A 268 -16.93 1.33 -14.79
N ASP A 269 -17.85 0.65 -15.49
CA ASP A 269 -19.21 0.41 -14.98
C ASP A 269 -19.20 -0.35 -13.65
N TRP A 270 -18.28 -1.32 -13.48
CA TRP A 270 -18.12 -2.04 -12.22
C TRP A 270 -17.58 -1.13 -11.12
N ILE A 271 -16.57 -0.30 -11.44
CA ILE A 271 -16.02 0.69 -10.51
C ILE A 271 -17.12 1.61 -10.02
N GLN A 272 -17.93 2.16 -10.91
CA GLN A 272 -19.05 3.05 -10.59
C GLN A 272 -20.10 2.35 -9.72
N LYS A 273 -20.47 1.12 -10.05
CA LYS A 273 -21.44 0.34 -9.30
C LYS A 273 -21.00 0.08 -7.86
N VAL A 274 -19.77 -0.38 -7.66
CA VAL A 274 -19.22 -0.63 -6.32
C VAL A 274 -19.13 0.68 -5.53
N SER A 275 -18.65 1.75 -6.16
CA SER A 275 -18.56 3.08 -5.54
C SER A 275 -19.91 3.63 -5.12
N ALA A 276 -20.96 3.36 -5.90
CA ALA A 276 -22.33 3.76 -5.55
C ALA A 276 -22.82 3.04 -4.29
N VAL A 277 -22.53 1.74 -4.15
CA VAL A 277 -22.85 1.00 -2.92
C VAL A 277 -22.05 1.56 -1.74
N ARG A 278 -20.75 1.81 -1.90
CA ARG A 278 -19.93 2.46 -0.85
C ARG A 278 -20.52 3.81 -0.44
N LYS A 279 -20.92 4.65 -1.40
CA LYS A 279 -21.54 5.96 -1.12
C LYS A 279 -22.82 5.81 -0.33
N LYS A 280 -23.70 4.86 -0.68
CA LYS A 280 -24.96 4.60 0.03
C LYS A 280 -24.74 4.20 1.49
N TYR A 281 -23.69 3.41 1.77
CA TYR A 281 -23.39 2.88 3.10
C TYR A 281 -22.12 3.50 3.70
N HIS A 282 -21.80 4.74 3.30
CA HIS A 282 -20.55 5.42 3.63
C HIS A 282 -20.24 5.35 5.13
N ASP A 283 -21.13 5.85 5.98
CA ASP A 283 -20.90 5.96 7.42
C ASP A 283 -20.66 4.61 8.10
N LEU A 284 -21.29 3.57 7.58
CA LEU A 284 -21.10 2.19 8.01
C LEU A 284 -19.71 1.65 7.61
N ILE A 285 -19.27 1.98 6.40
CA ILE A 285 -18.03 1.44 5.83
C ILE A 285 -16.81 2.16 6.39
N VAL A 286 -16.86 3.47 6.65
CA VAL A 286 -15.72 4.25 7.14
C VAL A 286 -15.51 4.15 8.64
N ASP A 287 -16.42 3.55 9.39
CA ASP A 287 -16.23 3.31 10.82
C ASP A 287 -15.05 2.36 11.03
N ALA A 288 -13.96 2.90 11.59
CA ALA A 288 -12.68 2.20 11.78
C ALA A 288 -12.57 1.45 13.12
N SER A 289 -13.63 1.49 13.94
CA SER A 289 -13.63 0.83 15.24
C SER A 289 -13.61 -0.70 15.11
N PRO A 290 -13.02 -1.44 16.07
CA PRO A 290 -13.03 -2.90 16.05
C PRO A 290 -14.45 -3.49 16.00
N ASN A 291 -15.40 -2.84 16.68
CA ASN A 291 -16.79 -3.28 16.73
C ASN A 291 -17.52 -3.14 15.39
N ALA A 292 -17.05 -2.28 14.49
CA ALA A 292 -17.66 -2.03 13.20
C ALA A 292 -17.24 -3.04 12.11
N PHE A 293 -16.23 -3.86 12.37
CA PHE A 293 -15.75 -4.89 11.46
C PHE A 293 -15.75 -6.25 12.15
N ILE A 294 -16.66 -7.14 11.74
CA ILE A 294 -16.79 -8.48 12.33
C ILE A 294 -16.33 -9.50 11.30
N TRP A 295 -15.22 -10.16 11.58
CA TRP A 295 -14.78 -11.30 10.80
C TRP A 295 -15.69 -12.51 11.06
N ILE A 296 -16.06 -13.23 10.00
CA ILE A 296 -16.78 -14.51 10.10
C ILE A 296 -15.83 -15.64 9.70
N GLU A 297 -15.56 -16.53 10.65
CA GLU A 297 -14.76 -17.72 10.34
C GLU A 297 -15.53 -18.65 9.41
N THR A 298 -14.89 -19.01 8.33
CA THR A 298 -15.41 -20.00 7.38
C THR A 298 -14.49 -21.20 7.35
N HIS A 299 -15.06 -22.40 7.27
CA HIS A 299 -14.27 -23.64 7.05
C HIS A 299 -13.93 -23.84 5.56
N GLN A 300 -14.32 -22.88 4.72
CA GLN A 300 -14.12 -22.92 3.28
C GLN A 300 -12.86 -22.15 2.90
N LYS A 301 -11.91 -22.87 2.30
CA LYS A 301 -10.59 -22.33 1.93
C LYS A 301 -10.70 -21.06 1.06
N ASP A 302 -11.62 -21.05 0.12
CA ASP A 302 -11.71 -19.99 -0.90
C ASP A 302 -12.78 -18.93 -0.56
N VAL A 303 -13.30 -18.91 0.68
CA VAL A 303 -14.32 -17.93 1.07
C VAL A 303 -13.77 -16.97 2.11
N ILE A 304 -14.00 -15.68 1.88
CA ILE A 304 -13.87 -14.58 2.85
C ILE A 304 -15.29 -14.14 3.21
N ALA A 305 -15.54 -13.90 4.49
CA ALA A 305 -16.79 -13.29 4.93
C ALA A 305 -16.56 -12.38 6.13
N PHE A 306 -17.18 -11.19 6.10
CA PHE A 306 -17.19 -10.26 7.21
C PHE A 306 -18.44 -9.37 7.19
N ILE A 307 -18.79 -8.83 8.35
CA ILE A 307 -19.90 -7.89 8.48
C ILE A 307 -19.36 -6.50 8.77
N ARG A 308 -19.89 -5.52 8.08
CA ARG A 308 -19.82 -4.10 8.45
C ARG A 308 -21.06 -3.75 9.25
N LYS A 309 -20.91 -3.20 10.44
CA LYS A 309 -22.01 -2.70 11.27
C LYS A 309 -21.66 -1.34 11.86
N SER A 310 -22.67 -0.64 12.33
CA SER A 310 -22.52 0.59 13.09
C SER A 310 -23.39 0.51 14.34
N ASP A 311 -22.92 1.07 15.43
CA ASP A 311 -23.72 1.18 16.65
C ASP A 311 -24.80 2.29 16.54
N ILE A 312 -24.62 3.20 15.59
CA ILE A 312 -25.52 4.34 15.33
C ILE A 312 -26.60 3.98 14.31
N GLN A 313 -26.24 3.18 13.31
CA GLN A 313 -27.13 2.79 12.22
C GLN A 313 -27.64 1.36 12.38
N LYS A 314 -28.94 1.15 12.12
CA LYS A 314 -29.53 -0.20 12.17
C LYS A 314 -29.10 -1.10 11.02
N HIS A 315 -28.50 -0.54 9.96
CA HIS A 315 -28.07 -1.31 8.80
C HIS A 315 -26.78 -2.08 9.06
N GLN A 316 -26.70 -3.27 8.51
CA GLN A 316 -25.49 -4.10 8.51
C GLN A 316 -25.28 -4.67 7.11
N LEU A 317 -24.05 -4.67 6.65
CA LEU A 317 -23.66 -5.26 5.38
C LEU A 317 -22.85 -6.52 5.62
N LEU A 318 -23.29 -7.62 5.04
CA LEU A 318 -22.52 -8.85 4.90
C LEU A 318 -21.75 -8.79 3.59
N ILE A 319 -20.42 -8.90 3.67
CA ILE A 319 -19.53 -8.99 2.52
C ILE A 319 -19.03 -10.42 2.43
N ILE A 320 -19.16 -11.00 1.25
CA ILE A 320 -18.72 -12.38 0.96
C ILE A 320 -17.88 -12.33 -0.31
N ALA A 321 -16.77 -13.03 -0.33
CA ALA A 321 -15.91 -13.11 -1.50
C ALA A 321 -15.38 -14.51 -1.77
N ASN A 322 -15.31 -14.88 -3.06
CA ASN A 322 -14.58 -16.04 -3.53
C ASN A 322 -13.16 -15.62 -3.87
N THR A 323 -12.16 -16.15 -3.18
CA THR A 323 -10.74 -15.85 -3.42
C THR A 323 -10.14 -16.67 -4.56
N ASN A 324 -10.88 -17.65 -5.09
CA ASN A 324 -10.48 -18.42 -6.28
C ASN A 324 -10.87 -17.63 -7.55
N MET A 325 -9.89 -17.28 -8.36
CA MET A 325 -10.10 -16.46 -9.56
C MET A 325 -10.53 -17.28 -10.78
N ILE A 326 -10.53 -18.60 -10.69
CA ILE A 326 -10.76 -19.53 -11.81
C ILE A 326 -12.01 -20.37 -11.59
N GLU A 327 -12.22 -20.87 -10.38
CA GLU A 327 -13.26 -21.83 -10.08
C GLU A 327 -14.43 -21.24 -9.28
N LYS A 328 -15.60 -21.78 -9.50
CA LYS A 328 -16.78 -21.49 -8.67
C LYS A 328 -16.63 -22.17 -7.32
N THR A 329 -17.10 -21.50 -6.28
CA THR A 329 -17.09 -22.04 -4.90
C THR A 329 -18.52 -22.11 -4.38
N ASP A 330 -18.89 -23.27 -3.83
CA ASP A 330 -20.15 -23.42 -3.12
C ASP A 330 -20.06 -22.64 -1.79
N LEU A 331 -21.13 -21.93 -1.46
CA LEU A 331 -21.20 -21.10 -0.26
C LEU A 331 -22.03 -21.80 0.82
N HIS A 332 -21.45 -22.02 1.98
CA HIS A 332 -22.12 -22.48 3.19
C HIS A 332 -21.63 -21.63 4.37
N LEU A 333 -22.35 -20.54 4.66
CA LEU A 333 -21.94 -19.59 5.68
C LEU A 333 -22.98 -19.55 6.81
N LYS A 334 -22.56 -19.92 8.03
CA LYS A 334 -23.42 -19.78 9.22
C LYS A 334 -23.60 -18.31 9.56
N ILE A 335 -24.86 -17.86 9.66
CA ILE A 335 -25.20 -16.48 10.00
C ILE A 335 -26.48 -16.44 10.84
N GLU A 336 -26.47 -15.70 11.94
CA GLU A 336 -27.66 -15.49 12.75
C GLU A 336 -28.49 -14.36 12.14
N THR A 337 -29.68 -14.70 11.63
CA THR A 337 -30.57 -13.76 10.99
C THR A 337 -31.99 -14.29 10.94
N HIS A 338 -32.96 -13.36 10.83
CA HIS A 338 -34.36 -13.68 10.57
C HIS A 338 -34.75 -13.58 9.08
N LYS A 339 -33.87 -13.01 8.24
CA LYS A 339 -34.11 -12.95 6.79
C LYS A 339 -33.93 -14.35 6.18
N LYS A 340 -34.76 -14.63 5.17
CA LYS A 340 -34.70 -15.89 4.42
C LYS A 340 -33.96 -15.76 3.09
N ILE A 341 -33.85 -14.54 2.58
CA ILE A 341 -33.23 -14.22 1.29
C ILE A 341 -32.35 -12.99 1.47
N PHE A 342 -31.18 -13.03 0.87
CA PHE A 342 -30.24 -11.90 0.80
C PHE A 342 -29.98 -11.54 -0.64
N ASP A 343 -30.32 -10.33 -1.01
CA ASP A 343 -30.05 -9.80 -2.34
C ASP A 343 -28.66 -9.20 -2.38
N ASP A 344 -27.86 -9.63 -3.34
CA ASP A 344 -26.54 -9.10 -3.59
C ASP A 344 -26.66 -7.77 -4.35
N LEU A 345 -26.26 -6.70 -3.71
CA LEU A 345 -26.31 -5.33 -4.25
C LEU A 345 -25.40 -5.15 -5.48
N LEU A 346 -24.38 -6.02 -5.63
CA LEU A 346 -23.44 -5.94 -6.74
C LEU A 346 -23.87 -6.75 -7.96
N SER A 347 -24.39 -7.95 -7.78
CA SER A 347 -24.80 -8.81 -8.91
C SER A 347 -26.30 -8.80 -9.19
N GLY A 348 -27.13 -8.39 -8.22
CA GLY A 348 -28.58 -8.51 -8.26
C GLY A 348 -29.09 -9.95 -8.09
N LYS A 349 -28.22 -10.89 -7.80
CA LYS A 349 -28.57 -12.28 -7.47
C LYS A 349 -28.95 -12.38 -6.00
N SER A 350 -29.65 -13.46 -5.64
CA SER A 350 -30.07 -13.68 -4.25
C SER A 350 -29.46 -14.97 -3.72
N PHE A 351 -29.16 -14.97 -2.42
CA PHE A 351 -28.78 -16.14 -1.65
C PHE A 351 -29.94 -16.56 -0.73
N SER A 352 -30.15 -17.84 -0.55
CA SER A 352 -31.16 -18.39 0.37
C SER A 352 -30.54 -18.77 1.70
N ILE A 353 -31.35 -18.79 2.76
CA ILE A 353 -31.00 -19.32 4.07
C ILE A 353 -31.76 -20.60 4.35
N ASP A 354 -31.00 -21.61 4.73
CA ASP A 354 -31.51 -22.86 5.26
C ASP A 354 -30.87 -23.12 6.63
N HIS A 355 -31.69 -23.28 7.68
CA HIS A 355 -31.26 -23.54 9.07
C HIS A 355 -30.09 -22.65 9.54
N ASN A 356 -30.23 -21.34 9.43
CA ASN A 356 -29.18 -20.35 9.75
C ASN A 356 -27.89 -20.49 8.93
N THR A 357 -27.95 -21.14 7.79
CA THR A 357 -26.84 -21.27 6.86
C THR A 357 -27.19 -20.58 5.55
N LEU A 358 -26.42 -19.59 5.17
CA LEU A 358 -26.50 -18.95 3.86
C LEU A 358 -25.93 -19.91 2.82
N ILE A 359 -26.74 -20.25 1.85
CA ILE A 359 -26.41 -21.22 0.80
C ILE A 359 -26.41 -20.54 -0.56
N GLY A 360 -25.45 -20.89 -1.38
CA GLY A 360 -25.36 -20.36 -2.73
C GLY A 360 -24.13 -20.84 -3.47
N LYS A 361 -23.86 -20.19 -4.59
CA LYS A 361 -22.67 -20.45 -5.40
C LYS A 361 -22.05 -19.13 -5.83
N LEU A 362 -20.77 -18.97 -5.54
CA LEU A 362 -19.97 -17.81 -5.91
C LEU A 362 -19.23 -18.09 -7.21
N SER A 363 -19.29 -17.20 -8.16
CA SER A 363 -18.46 -17.23 -9.37
C SER A 363 -17.00 -16.95 -9.03
N PRO A 364 -16.03 -17.25 -9.93
CA PRO A 364 -14.64 -16.87 -9.73
C PRO A 364 -14.50 -15.38 -9.37
N GLY A 365 -13.72 -15.08 -8.33
CA GLY A 365 -13.48 -13.71 -7.87
C GLY A 365 -14.72 -12.90 -7.50
N GLN A 366 -15.88 -13.53 -7.34
CA GLN A 366 -17.12 -12.81 -7.01
C GLN A 366 -17.00 -12.21 -5.62
N VAL A 367 -17.30 -10.92 -5.51
CA VAL A 367 -17.59 -10.25 -4.25
C VAL A 367 -19.07 -9.90 -4.23
N SER A 368 -19.73 -10.19 -3.14
CA SER A 368 -21.13 -9.91 -2.90
C SER A 368 -21.28 -9.05 -1.65
N ALA A 369 -22.18 -8.08 -1.71
CA ALA A 369 -22.53 -7.20 -0.60
C ALA A 369 -24.04 -7.30 -0.35
N CYS A 370 -24.44 -7.81 0.81
CA CYS A 370 -25.83 -8.05 1.15
C CYS A 370 -26.24 -7.28 2.40
N GLU A 371 -27.38 -6.61 2.38
CA GLU A 371 -27.92 -5.96 3.57
C GLU A 371 -28.58 -7.00 4.49
N ILE A 372 -28.11 -7.11 5.75
CA ILE A 372 -28.62 -8.08 6.71
C ILE A 372 -29.79 -7.51 7.51
N LYS A 373 -29.72 -6.24 7.89
CA LYS A 373 -30.72 -5.52 8.69
C LYS A 373 -31.03 -4.17 8.07
#